data_b20d2495858ef268f0d7c52fa4994969
#
_entry.id   b20d2495858ef268f0d7c52fa4994969
#
_cell.length_a   1.000
_cell.length_b   1.000
_cell.length_c   1.000
_cell.angle_alpha   90.00
_cell.angle_beta   90.00
_cell.angle_gamma   90.00
#
_symmetry.space_group_name_H-M   'P 1'
#
loop_
_entity.id
_entity.type
_entity.pdbx_description
1 polymer ?
#
loop_
_entity_poly.entity_id
_entity_poly.type
_entity_poly.pdbx_seq_one_letter_code
_entity_poly.pdbx_strand_id
1 'polypeptide(L)'
;MRLEVPVGHPDFGRLQVCTCRQSQVSRQIRQRLFALSNLDELSHLSFENFQQRGLIGLSPRQADSLELAHNHARQYAQSLKGWLLLQGGYGCGKTHLAAAIANFAVGLGVPTLFITVPDLLDTLRFAYDDPEATFEGRFDEIRQAPLLVMDDFGTQNATNWAQEKLFQILNYRYINRLPLVITTNLPLDDIEPRIRSRLMDPQLVTRVNILAPDFRNPTEDTGLGVFNECTFATFDLRKNEGLPAEEVQSLEKALKAARLFAEQPEGWLLLLGGYGCGKTHLAAAIANYRSELGFDVRFDVVPDLLDHLRATFSPGSTISLDRRFEQVRTCRLLILDDLGTQSMTPWVREKLYQLFNYRYNHKLPTVITTTDALEEIDPRLRSRMMDLRLCKNYWIGVPSYTGAPRRQSRMGSRKRKTG
;
A
#
# COMPACT_ATOMS: atom_id res chain seq x y z
N MET A 1 -39.57 -35.33 -5.89
CA MET A 1 -39.76 -36.60 -6.61
C MET A 1 -39.31 -37.71 -5.66
N ARG A 2 -40.17 -38.72 -5.41
CA ARG A 2 -39.70 -39.93 -4.74
C ARG A 2 -38.96 -40.77 -5.79
N LEU A 3 -37.74 -41.12 -5.54
CA LEU A 3 -37.06 -42.13 -6.33
C LEU A 3 -37.57 -43.48 -5.92
N GLU A 4 -38.12 -44.25 -6.82
CA GLU A 4 -38.41 -45.66 -6.62
C GLU A 4 -37.11 -46.44 -6.75
N VAL A 5 -36.39 -46.55 -5.66
CA VAL A 5 -35.18 -47.37 -5.53
C VAL A 5 -35.43 -48.54 -4.61
N PRO A 6 -34.85 -49.72 -4.88
CA PRO A 6 -35.04 -50.90 -4.06
C PRO A 6 -34.50 -50.71 -2.64
N VAL A 7 -35.06 -51.45 -1.69
CA VAL A 7 -34.59 -51.48 -0.29
C VAL A 7 -33.14 -51.93 -0.26
N GLY A 8 -32.26 -51.13 0.33
CA GLY A 8 -30.81 -51.38 0.35
C GLY A 8 -29.97 -50.51 -0.62
N HIS A 9 -30.59 -49.75 -1.50
CA HIS A 9 -29.86 -48.79 -2.33
C HIS A 9 -29.36 -47.61 -1.47
N PRO A 10 -28.14 -47.07 -1.72
CA PRO A 10 -27.57 -45.94 -0.95
C PRO A 10 -28.45 -44.72 -0.85
N ASP A 11 -29.34 -44.52 -1.82
CA ASP A 11 -30.27 -43.39 -1.88
C ASP A 11 -31.69 -43.75 -1.37
N PHE A 12 -31.89 -44.95 -0.82
CA PHE A 12 -33.19 -45.34 -0.26
C PHE A 12 -33.55 -44.43 0.93
N GLY A 13 -34.70 -43.81 0.86
CA GLY A 13 -35.19 -42.89 1.89
C GLY A 13 -34.62 -41.45 1.78
N ARG A 14 -33.74 -41.15 0.84
CA ARG A 14 -33.27 -39.80 0.57
C ARG A 14 -34.28 -39.03 -0.28
N LEU A 15 -34.61 -37.82 0.17
CA LEU A 15 -35.40 -36.87 -0.62
C LEU A 15 -34.47 -36.22 -1.66
N GLN A 16 -34.63 -36.51 -2.94
CA GLN A 16 -33.98 -35.73 -4.00
C GLN A 16 -34.89 -34.56 -4.44
N VAL A 17 -34.31 -33.38 -4.48
CA VAL A 17 -34.98 -32.19 -5.00
C VAL A 17 -35.11 -32.35 -6.50
N CYS A 18 -36.33 -32.19 -7.04
CA CYS A 18 -36.58 -32.20 -8.50
C CYS A 18 -35.69 -31.17 -9.20
N THR A 19 -35.20 -31.49 -10.40
CA THR A 19 -34.37 -30.60 -11.21
C THR A 19 -35.02 -29.24 -11.48
N CYS A 20 -36.36 -29.19 -11.64
CA CYS A 20 -37.12 -27.96 -11.77
C CYS A 20 -37.10 -27.12 -10.50
N ARG A 21 -37.11 -27.75 -9.31
CA ARG A 21 -37.01 -27.06 -8.02
C ARG A 21 -35.56 -26.66 -7.71
N GLN A 22 -34.58 -27.42 -8.15
CA GLN A 22 -33.17 -27.05 -8.07
C GLN A 22 -32.91 -25.78 -8.90
N SER A 23 -33.46 -25.69 -10.13
CA SER A 23 -33.32 -24.50 -10.98
C SER A 23 -34.03 -23.28 -10.40
N GLN A 24 -35.19 -23.47 -9.75
CA GLN A 24 -35.91 -22.38 -9.07
C GLN A 24 -35.15 -21.87 -7.83
N VAL A 25 -34.65 -22.79 -6.99
CA VAL A 25 -33.83 -22.46 -5.82
C VAL A 25 -32.54 -21.76 -6.23
N SER A 26 -31.87 -22.26 -7.25
CA SER A 26 -30.65 -21.62 -7.81
C SER A 26 -30.92 -20.22 -8.36
N ARG A 27 -32.09 -20.04 -9.00
CA ARG A 27 -32.51 -18.72 -9.51
C ARG A 27 -32.82 -17.74 -8.36
N GLN A 28 -33.48 -18.21 -7.30
CA GLN A 28 -33.77 -17.38 -6.13
C GLN A 28 -32.48 -16.99 -5.37
N ILE A 29 -31.57 -17.94 -5.17
CA ILE A 29 -30.26 -17.65 -4.56
C ILE A 29 -29.51 -16.63 -5.39
N ARG A 30 -29.47 -16.81 -6.71
CA ARG A 30 -28.83 -15.86 -7.63
C ARG A 30 -29.42 -14.47 -7.52
N GLN A 31 -30.76 -14.34 -7.51
CA GLN A 31 -31.43 -13.05 -7.37
C GLN A 31 -31.14 -12.37 -6.02
N ARG A 32 -31.10 -13.14 -4.93
CA ARG A 32 -30.80 -12.60 -3.60
C ARG A 32 -29.34 -12.14 -3.50
N LEU A 33 -28.40 -12.96 -3.93
CA LEU A 33 -26.97 -12.59 -3.93
C LEU A 33 -26.70 -11.39 -4.85
N PHE A 34 -27.42 -11.31 -5.97
CA PHE A 34 -27.33 -10.18 -6.88
C PHE A 34 -27.83 -8.89 -6.25
N ALA A 35 -28.93 -8.94 -5.50
CA ALA A 35 -29.46 -7.78 -4.78
C ALA A 35 -28.56 -7.29 -3.63
N LEU A 36 -27.69 -8.14 -3.11
CA LEU A 36 -26.70 -7.79 -2.07
C LEU A 36 -25.34 -7.39 -2.66
N SER A 37 -25.16 -7.59 -3.95
CA SER A 37 -23.86 -7.44 -4.60
C SER A 37 -23.73 -6.05 -5.22
N ASN A 38 -22.60 -5.39 -5.00
CA ASN A 38 -22.26 -4.11 -5.66
C ASN A 38 -21.71 -4.33 -7.08
N LEU A 39 -21.95 -5.50 -7.69
CA LEU A 39 -21.32 -5.90 -8.94
C LEU A 39 -21.90 -5.17 -10.18
N ASP A 40 -23.12 -4.68 -10.10
CA ASP A 40 -23.77 -3.96 -11.22
C ASP A 40 -22.98 -2.72 -11.61
N GLU A 41 -22.54 -1.95 -10.62
CA GLU A 41 -21.73 -0.75 -10.86
C GLU A 41 -20.34 -1.08 -11.43
N LEU A 42 -19.86 -2.30 -11.19
CA LEU A 42 -18.55 -2.80 -11.60
C LEU A 42 -18.62 -3.74 -12.82
N SER A 43 -19.77 -3.84 -13.50
CA SER A 43 -19.98 -4.73 -14.64
C SER A 43 -19.06 -4.43 -15.83
N HIS A 44 -18.55 -3.20 -15.93
CA HIS A 44 -17.59 -2.77 -16.93
C HIS A 44 -16.16 -3.24 -16.68
N LEU A 45 -15.83 -3.74 -15.48
CA LEU A 45 -14.49 -4.21 -15.12
C LEU A 45 -14.32 -5.69 -15.52
N SER A 46 -13.48 -5.91 -16.51
CA SER A 46 -13.21 -7.24 -17.06
C SER A 46 -11.70 -7.50 -17.19
N PHE A 47 -11.32 -8.75 -17.50
CA PHE A 47 -9.93 -9.08 -17.77
C PHE A 47 -9.42 -8.46 -19.06
N GLU A 48 -10.30 -8.22 -20.03
CA GLU A 48 -9.96 -7.67 -21.36
C GLU A 48 -9.58 -6.19 -21.28
N ASN A 49 -10.22 -5.43 -20.39
CA ASN A 49 -9.93 -4.00 -20.24
C ASN A 49 -8.93 -3.70 -19.09
N PHE A 50 -8.38 -4.74 -18.44
CA PHE A 50 -7.30 -4.58 -17.48
C PHE A 50 -5.96 -4.38 -18.18
N GLN A 51 -5.24 -3.33 -17.85
CA GLN A 51 -3.92 -3.06 -18.41
C GLN A 51 -2.86 -3.93 -17.72
N GLN A 52 -2.55 -5.08 -18.30
CA GLN A 52 -1.70 -6.13 -17.70
C GLN A 52 -0.30 -5.66 -17.32
N ARG A 53 0.27 -4.68 -18.01
CA ARG A 53 1.59 -4.11 -17.72
C ARG A 53 1.50 -2.66 -17.23
N GLY A 54 0.29 -2.19 -16.93
CA GLY A 54 0.02 -0.84 -16.45
C GLY A 54 0.27 0.26 -17.48
N LEU A 55 0.39 1.49 -16.98
CA LEU A 55 0.67 2.67 -17.79
C LEU A 55 2.18 2.83 -18.05
N ILE A 56 2.54 3.70 -19.00
CA ILE A 56 3.94 4.07 -19.29
C ILE A 56 4.57 4.68 -18.03
N GLY A 57 5.80 4.29 -17.70
CA GLY A 57 6.57 4.84 -16.57
C GLY A 57 6.70 3.91 -15.35
N LEU A 58 6.11 2.71 -15.40
CA LEU A 58 6.33 1.72 -14.35
C LEU A 58 7.73 1.11 -14.41
N SER A 59 8.29 0.80 -13.22
CA SER A 59 9.48 -0.04 -13.15
C SER A 59 9.17 -1.46 -13.64
N PRO A 60 10.16 -2.22 -14.15
CA PRO A 60 9.96 -3.61 -14.58
C PRO A 60 9.28 -4.46 -13.50
N ARG A 61 9.68 -4.33 -12.23
CA ARG A 61 9.08 -5.05 -11.11
C ARG A 61 7.60 -4.73 -10.88
N GLN A 62 7.23 -3.47 -11.05
CA GLN A 62 5.83 -3.05 -10.92
C GLN A 62 4.99 -3.64 -12.06
N ALA A 63 5.47 -3.55 -13.31
CA ALA A 63 4.80 -4.13 -14.47
C ALA A 63 4.66 -5.65 -14.35
N ASP A 64 5.74 -6.34 -13.94
CA ASP A 64 5.74 -7.80 -13.74
C ASP A 64 4.77 -8.22 -12.62
N SER A 65 4.64 -7.41 -11.56
CA SER A 65 3.69 -7.68 -10.47
C SER A 65 2.23 -7.59 -10.93
N LEU A 66 1.91 -6.65 -11.83
CA LEU A 66 0.58 -6.52 -12.43
C LEU A 66 0.26 -7.71 -13.35
N GLU A 67 1.21 -8.07 -14.21
CA GLU A 67 1.05 -9.22 -15.12
C GLU A 67 0.86 -10.51 -14.34
N LEU A 68 1.64 -10.71 -13.28
CA LEU A 68 1.50 -11.85 -12.36
C LEU A 68 0.12 -11.86 -11.70
N ALA A 69 -0.34 -10.70 -11.21
CA ALA A 69 -1.64 -10.57 -10.56
C ALA A 69 -2.79 -10.87 -11.53
N HIS A 70 -2.72 -10.36 -12.75
CA HIS A 70 -3.69 -10.65 -13.79
C HIS A 70 -3.74 -12.15 -14.12
N ASN A 71 -2.58 -12.81 -14.28
CA ASN A 71 -2.50 -14.23 -14.59
C ASN A 71 -3.08 -15.09 -13.47
N HIS A 72 -2.74 -14.82 -12.21
CA HIS A 72 -3.32 -15.53 -11.06
C HIS A 72 -4.83 -15.29 -10.94
N ALA A 73 -5.30 -14.07 -11.15
CA ALA A 73 -6.72 -13.76 -11.12
C ALA A 73 -7.50 -14.52 -12.21
N ARG A 74 -6.96 -14.59 -13.44
CA ARG A 74 -7.55 -15.34 -14.55
C ARG A 74 -7.56 -16.84 -14.31
N GLN A 75 -6.47 -17.40 -13.80
CA GLN A 75 -6.37 -18.82 -13.43
C GLN A 75 -7.36 -19.16 -12.31
N TYR A 76 -7.48 -18.30 -11.30
CA TYR A 76 -8.44 -18.46 -10.21
C TYR A 76 -9.89 -18.43 -10.72
N ALA A 77 -10.24 -17.49 -11.60
CA ALA A 77 -11.57 -17.37 -12.19
C ALA A 77 -11.99 -18.63 -12.97
N GLN A 78 -11.05 -19.31 -13.60
CA GLN A 78 -11.30 -20.55 -14.33
C GLN A 78 -11.50 -21.77 -13.41
N SER A 79 -10.80 -21.79 -12.28
CA SER A 79 -10.83 -22.94 -11.35
C SER A 79 -11.86 -22.80 -10.23
N LEU A 80 -12.05 -21.59 -9.74
CA LEU A 80 -12.85 -21.23 -8.56
C LEU A 80 -12.54 -22.12 -7.34
N LYS A 81 -11.25 -22.40 -7.12
CA LYS A 81 -10.79 -23.27 -6.01
C LYS A 81 -9.83 -22.52 -5.10
N GLY A 82 -10.01 -22.74 -3.80
CA GLY A 82 -9.18 -22.09 -2.78
C GLY A 82 -9.49 -20.60 -2.61
N TRP A 83 -8.53 -19.88 -2.13
CA TRP A 83 -8.63 -18.44 -1.86
C TRP A 83 -7.60 -17.65 -2.67
N LEU A 84 -7.98 -16.46 -3.13
CA LEU A 84 -7.08 -15.52 -3.76
C LEU A 84 -7.03 -14.24 -2.91
N LEU A 85 -5.84 -13.90 -2.42
CA LEU A 85 -5.59 -12.65 -1.69
C LEU A 85 -4.80 -11.69 -2.60
N LEU A 86 -5.42 -10.58 -2.97
CA LEU A 86 -4.81 -9.48 -3.72
C LEU A 86 -4.43 -8.37 -2.73
N GLN A 87 -3.14 -8.16 -2.55
CA GLN A 87 -2.58 -7.14 -1.65
C GLN A 87 -1.86 -6.06 -2.46
N GLY A 88 -1.90 -4.79 -2.00
CA GLY A 88 -1.19 -3.69 -2.67
C GLY A 88 -1.73 -2.33 -2.26
N GLY A 89 -1.10 -1.24 -2.75
CA GLY A 89 -1.51 0.14 -2.50
C GLY A 89 -2.90 0.49 -3.01
N TYR A 90 -3.38 1.70 -2.70
CA TYR A 90 -4.62 2.22 -3.26
C TYR A 90 -4.49 2.34 -4.79
N GLY A 91 -5.59 2.19 -5.52
CA GLY A 91 -5.67 2.41 -6.97
C GLY A 91 -4.81 1.49 -7.86
N CYS A 92 -4.08 0.51 -7.31
CA CYS A 92 -3.18 -0.37 -8.07
C CYS A 92 -3.90 -1.48 -8.89
N GLY A 93 -5.25 -1.52 -8.89
CA GLY A 93 -6.03 -2.44 -9.71
C GLY A 93 -6.60 -3.67 -8.99
N LYS A 94 -6.50 -3.80 -7.65
CA LYS A 94 -7.05 -4.94 -6.88
C LYS A 94 -8.55 -5.14 -7.09
N THR A 95 -9.34 -4.08 -6.87
CA THR A 95 -10.80 -4.09 -7.07
C THR A 95 -11.16 -4.43 -8.51
N HIS A 96 -10.40 -3.94 -9.51
CA HIS A 96 -10.62 -4.29 -10.91
C HIS A 96 -10.47 -5.80 -11.14
N LEU A 97 -9.37 -6.41 -10.68
CA LEU A 97 -9.15 -7.86 -10.83
C LEU A 97 -10.19 -8.68 -10.05
N ALA A 98 -10.58 -8.25 -8.85
CA ALA A 98 -11.60 -8.90 -8.06
C ALA A 98 -12.98 -8.84 -8.74
N ALA A 99 -13.36 -7.69 -9.31
CA ALA A 99 -14.58 -7.52 -10.09
C ALA A 99 -14.53 -8.32 -11.42
N ALA A 100 -13.38 -8.38 -12.09
CA ALA A 100 -13.22 -9.19 -13.30
C ALA A 100 -13.43 -10.70 -13.01
N ILE A 101 -12.92 -11.20 -11.88
CA ILE A 101 -13.19 -12.57 -11.42
C ILE A 101 -14.68 -12.78 -11.18
N ALA A 102 -15.34 -11.86 -10.47
CA ALA A 102 -16.77 -11.95 -10.16
C ALA A 102 -17.63 -11.92 -11.43
N ASN A 103 -17.37 -10.98 -12.36
CA ASN A 103 -18.07 -10.88 -13.63
C ASN A 103 -17.89 -12.15 -14.49
N PHE A 104 -16.67 -12.69 -14.56
CA PHE A 104 -16.40 -13.94 -15.25
C PHE A 104 -17.19 -15.12 -14.64
N ALA A 105 -17.20 -15.24 -13.31
CA ALA A 105 -17.93 -16.30 -12.61
C ALA A 105 -19.45 -16.19 -12.83
N VAL A 106 -20.01 -14.97 -12.77
CA VAL A 106 -21.42 -14.71 -13.09
C VAL A 106 -21.74 -15.08 -14.53
N GLY A 107 -20.85 -14.77 -15.49
CA GLY A 107 -20.96 -15.17 -16.89
C GLY A 107 -21.02 -16.69 -17.07
N LEU A 108 -20.33 -17.45 -16.23
CA LEU A 108 -20.40 -18.92 -16.17
C LEU A 108 -21.65 -19.44 -15.43
N GLY A 109 -22.49 -18.55 -14.88
CA GLY A 109 -23.67 -18.92 -14.12
C GLY A 109 -23.44 -19.26 -12.65
N VAL A 110 -22.25 -18.99 -12.12
CA VAL A 110 -21.92 -19.21 -10.69
C VAL A 110 -22.52 -18.07 -9.86
N PRO A 111 -23.38 -18.36 -8.85
CA PRO A 111 -23.88 -17.33 -7.95
C PRO A 111 -22.72 -16.70 -7.17
N THR A 112 -22.53 -15.40 -7.35
CA THR A 112 -21.39 -14.66 -6.80
C THR A 112 -21.89 -13.50 -5.96
N LEU A 113 -21.30 -13.32 -4.79
CA LEU A 113 -21.48 -12.14 -3.95
C LEU A 113 -20.21 -11.31 -3.97
N PHE A 114 -20.26 -10.12 -4.57
CA PHE A 114 -19.21 -9.11 -4.48
C PHE A 114 -19.65 -8.03 -3.50
N ILE A 115 -18.93 -7.83 -2.43
CA ILE A 115 -19.30 -6.85 -1.40
C ILE A 115 -18.04 -6.24 -0.77
N THR A 116 -18.07 -4.94 -0.51
CA THR A 116 -17.02 -4.32 0.29
C THR A 116 -17.17 -4.73 1.75
N VAL A 117 -16.08 -4.83 2.49
CA VAL A 117 -16.17 -5.24 3.91
C VAL A 117 -16.94 -4.24 4.77
N PRO A 118 -16.84 -2.92 4.59
CA PRO A 118 -17.73 -1.98 5.25
C PRO A 118 -19.23 -2.27 4.98
N ASP A 119 -19.63 -2.41 3.72
CA ASP A 119 -21.02 -2.67 3.33
C ASP A 119 -21.53 -4.02 3.89
N LEU A 120 -20.65 -5.03 3.91
CA LEU A 120 -20.96 -6.32 4.51
C LEU A 120 -21.31 -6.17 6.01
N LEU A 121 -20.49 -5.42 6.74
CA LEU A 121 -20.72 -5.19 8.18
C LEU A 121 -21.97 -4.36 8.43
N ASP A 122 -22.25 -3.37 7.59
CA ASP A 122 -23.48 -2.57 7.69
C ASP A 122 -24.71 -3.40 7.33
N THR A 123 -24.66 -4.21 6.28
CA THR A 123 -25.73 -5.17 5.94
C THR A 123 -26.04 -6.10 7.13
N LEU A 124 -25.02 -6.57 7.84
CA LEU A 124 -25.21 -7.40 9.03
C LEU A 124 -25.77 -6.62 10.22
N ARG A 125 -25.44 -5.34 10.38
CA ARG A 125 -26.00 -4.49 11.44
C ARG A 125 -27.47 -4.20 11.20
N PHE A 126 -27.83 -3.79 9.98
CA PHE A 126 -29.23 -3.50 9.63
C PHE A 126 -30.15 -4.71 9.72
N ALA A 127 -29.63 -5.93 9.52
CA ALA A 127 -30.41 -7.15 9.67
C ALA A 127 -30.87 -7.44 11.13
N TYR A 128 -30.37 -6.72 12.14
CA TYR A 128 -30.91 -6.78 13.51
C TYR A 128 -32.24 -6.04 13.65
N ASP A 129 -32.46 -5.02 12.82
CA ASP A 129 -33.65 -4.12 12.93
C ASP A 129 -34.73 -4.46 11.89
N ASP A 130 -34.50 -5.42 10.97
CA ASP A 130 -35.43 -5.79 9.90
C ASP A 130 -36.33 -6.95 10.33
N PRO A 131 -37.68 -6.74 10.42
CA PRO A 131 -38.64 -7.80 10.79
C PRO A 131 -38.76 -8.92 9.76
N GLU A 132 -38.42 -8.69 8.49
CA GLU A 132 -38.57 -9.64 7.40
C GLU A 132 -37.29 -10.44 7.10
N ALA A 133 -36.13 -9.93 7.50
CA ALA A 133 -34.81 -10.59 7.31
C ALA A 133 -34.18 -10.91 8.66
N THR A 134 -34.15 -12.17 9.06
CA THR A 134 -33.40 -12.55 10.26
C THR A 134 -31.90 -12.36 10.05
N PHE A 135 -31.20 -11.82 11.04
CA PHE A 135 -29.72 -11.71 11.03
C PHE A 135 -29.06 -13.04 10.62
N GLU A 136 -29.54 -14.16 11.19
CA GLU A 136 -28.99 -15.49 10.90
C GLU A 136 -29.15 -15.86 9.41
N GLY A 137 -30.29 -15.53 8.80
CA GLY A 137 -30.53 -15.79 7.38
C GLY A 137 -29.56 -15.03 6.47
N ARG A 138 -29.35 -13.73 6.73
CA ARG A 138 -28.39 -12.90 5.99
C ARG A 138 -26.94 -13.35 6.19
N PHE A 139 -26.60 -13.66 7.42
CA PHE A 139 -25.27 -14.16 7.75
C PHE A 139 -24.96 -15.48 7.04
N ASP A 140 -25.95 -16.39 7.00
CA ASP A 140 -25.85 -17.67 6.29
C ASP A 140 -25.75 -17.50 4.77
N GLU A 141 -26.52 -16.59 4.17
CA GLU A 141 -26.42 -16.26 2.74
C GLU A 141 -25.01 -15.78 2.36
N ILE A 142 -24.41 -14.92 3.16
CA ILE A 142 -23.07 -14.39 2.93
C ILE A 142 -22.01 -15.50 3.06
N ARG A 143 -21.99 -16.21 4.20
CA ARG A 143 -20.95 -17.21 4.46
C ARG A 143 -21.01 -18.44 3.54
N GLN A 144 -22.19 -18.75 2.98
CA GLN A 144 -22.44 -19.90 2.11
C GLN A 144 -22.46 -19.54 0.61
N ALA A 145 -22.28 -18.28 0.23
CA ALA A 145 -22.20 -17.87 -1.17
C ALA A 145 -21.22 -18.76 -1.95
N PRO A 146 -21.57 -19.32 -3.13
CA PRO A 146 -20.69 -20.19 -3.90
C PRO A 146 -19.35 -19.54 -4.23
N LEU A 147 -19.35 -18.28 -4.62
CA LEU A 147 -18.17 -17.39 -4.66
C LEU A 147 -18.44 -16.15 -3.84
N LEU A 148 -17.55 -15.83 -2.90
CA LEU A 148 -17.55 -14.58 -2.15
C LEU A 148 -16.33 -13.75 -2.55
N VAL A 149 -16.56 -12.48 -2.87
CA VAL A 149 -15.51 -11.49 -3.08
C VAL A 149 -15.66 -10.41 -2.02
N MET A 150 -14.66 -10.29 -1.15
CA MET A 150 -14.58 -9.31 -0.07
C MET A 150 -13.59 -8.22 -0.46
N ASP A 151 -14.09 -7.09 -0.90
CA ASP A 151 -13.26 -5.96 -1.31
C ASP A 151 -12.95 -5.03 -0.12
N ASP A 152 -11.79 -4.37 -0.16
CA ASP A 152 -11.30 -3.42 0.85
C ASP A 152 -11.26 -4.00 2.28
N PHE A 153 -10.72 -5.22 2.41
CA PHE A 153 -10.56 -5.86 3.72
C PHE A 153 -9.53 -5.11 4.58
N GLY A 154 -9.95 -4.73 5.79
CA GLY A 154 -9.08 -4.07 6.77
C GLY A 154 -9.17 -2.54 6.82
N THR A 155 -10.01 -1.90 5.98
CA THR A 155 -10.19 -0.43 5.97
C THR A 155 -11.08 0.09 7.12
N GLN A 156 -11.82 -0.79 7.80
CA GLN A 156 -12.70 -0.46 8.91
C GLN A 156 -11.95 -0.37 10.23
N ASN A 157 -12.33 0.58 11.08
CA ASN A 157 -11.98 0.58 12.50
C ASN A 157 -12.68 -0.64 13.14
N ALA A 158 -11.97 -1.74 13.25
CA ALA A 158 -12.53 -3.03 13.59
C ALA A 158 -12.94 -3.05 15.07
N THR A 159 -14.24 -2.85 15.34
CA THR A 159 -14.80 -3.18 16.63
C THR A 159 -14.68 -4.70 16.88
N ASN A 160 -14.63 -5.11 18.13
CA ASN A 160 -14.59 -6.54 18.49
C ASN A 160 -15.72 -7.34 17.81
N TRP A 161 -16.91 -6.75 17.68
CA TRP A 161 -18.04 -7.35 16.97
C TRP A 161 -17.72 -7.59 15.48
N ALA A 162 -17.16 -6.59 14.79
CA ALA A 162 -16.81 -6.69 13.38
C ALA A 162 -15.74 -7.76 13.15
N GLN A 163 -14.69 -7.77 13.97
CA GLN A 163 -13.63 -8.78 13.92
C GLN A 163 -14.19 -10.19 14.12
N GLU A 164 -15.07 -10.37 15.08
CA GLU A 164 -15.69 -11.66 15.37
C GLU A 164 -16.55 -12.14 14.19
N LYS A 165 -17.38 -11.25 13.58
CA LYS A 165 -18.21 -11.61 12.42
C LYS A 165 -17.39 -11.96 11.19
N LEU A 166 -16.37 -11.19 10.88
CA LEU A 166 -15.42 -11.49 9.80
C LEU A 166 -14.70 -12.82 10.04
N PHE A 167 -14.25 -13.05 11.27
CA PHE A 167 -13.64 -14.32 11.63
C PHE A 167 -14.60 -15.50 11.44
N GLN A 168 -15.85 -15.40 11.87
CA GLN A 168 -16.86 -16.46 11.70
C GLN A 168 -17.10 -16.78 10.22
N ILE A 169 -17.23 -15.76 9.34
CA ILE A 169 -17.39 -15.96 7.90
C ILE A 169 -16.18 -16.68 7.32
N LEU A 170 -14.98 -16.16 7.58
CA LEU A 170 -13.74 -16.73 7.06
C LEU A 170 -13.49 -18.13 7.59
N ASN A 171 -13.75 -18.39 8.87
CA ASN A 171 -13.61 -19.70 9.47
C ASN A 171 -14.57 -20.74 8.86
N TYR A 172 -15.82 -20.36 8.64
CA TYR A 172 -16.79 -21.24 7.97
C TYR A 172 -16.31 -21.62 6.56
N ARG A 173 -15.85 -20.61 5.77
CA ARG A 173 -15.35 -20.83 4.41
C ARG A 173 -14.05 -21.64 4.38
N TYR A 174 -13.20 -21.44 5.38
CA TYR A 174 -11.96 -22.20 5.56
C TYR A 174 -12.23 -23.70 5.76
N ILE A 175 -13.12 -24.03 6.69
CA ILE A 175 -13.49 -25.42 7.02
C ILE A 175 -14.16 -26.09 5.81
N ASN A 176 -15.05 -25.39 5.12
CA ASN A 176 -15.81 -25.93 3.99
C ASN A 176 -15.11 -25.78 2.64
N ARG A 177 -13.87 -25.28 2.62
CA ARG A 177 -13.07 -25.05 1.41
C ARG A 177 -13.81 -24.24 0.33
N LEU A 178 -14.64 -23.27 0.73
CA LEU A 178 -15.43 -22.45 -0.19
C LEU A 178 -14.56 -21.39 -0.87
N PRO A 179 -14.76 -21.12 -2.19
CA PRO A 179 -14.00 -20.16 -2.96
C PRO A 179 -14.12 -18.73 -2.40
N LEU A 180 -12.99 -18.03 -2.26
CA LEU A 180 -12.94 -16.68 -1.70
C LEU A 180 -11.91 -15.81 -2.40
N VAL A 181 -12.30 -14.58 -2.72
CA VAL A 181 -11.36 -13.52 -3.16
C VAL A 181 -11.37 -12.42 -2.10
N ILE A 182 -10.20 -11.97 -1.71
CA ILE A 182 -10.02 -10.86 -0.76
C ILE A 182 -9.09 -9.84 -1.37
N THR A 183 -9.44 -8.56 -1.29
CA THR A 183 -8.50 -7.47 -1.57
C THR A 183 -8.16 -6.73 -0.28
N THR A 184 -6.93 -6.28 -0.13
CA THR A 184 -6.50 -5.50 1.04
C THR A 184 -5.37 -4.54 0.72
N ASN A 185 -5.37 -3.41 1.40
CA ASN A 185 -4.26 -2.45 1.40
C ASN A 185 -3.34 -2.66 2.61
N LEU A 186 -3.77 -3.48 3.60
CA LEU A 186 -3.01 -3.68 4.82
C LEU A 186 -1.92 -4.74 4.64
N PRO A 187 -0.77 -4.59 5.31
CA PRO A 187 0.13 -5.69 5.57
C PRO A 187 -0.58 -6.76 6.40
N LEU A 188 -0.22 -8.01 6.16
CA LEU A 188 -0.83 -9.13 6.91
C LEU A 188 -0.57 -9.03 8.42
N ASP A 189 0.52 -8.39 8.83
CA ASP A 189 0.86 -8.20 10.24
C ASP A 189 -0.10 -7.28 10.99
N ASP A 190 -0.80 -6.38 10.26
CA ASP A 190 -1.80 -5.48 10.82
C ASP A 190 -3.20 -6.12 10.88
N ILE A 191 -3.36 -7.34 10.37
CA ILE A 191 -4.62 -8.09 10.39
C ILE A 191 -4.72 -8.91 11.69
N GLU A 192 -5.92 -9.02 12.24
CA GLU A 192 -6.23 -9.80 13.44
C GLU A 192 -5.62 -11.20 13.35
N PRO A 193 -4.89 -11.68 14.39
CA PRO A 193 -4.06 -12.88 14.31
C PRO A 193 -4.77 -14.16 13.89
N ARG A 194 -6.04 -14.38 14.31
CA ARG A 194 -6.83 -15.56 13.93
C ARG A 194 -7.20 -15.55 12.45
N ILE A 195 -7.50 -14.38 11.89
CA ILE A 195 -7.77 -14.18 10.46
C ILE A 195 -6.48 -14.34 9.67
N ARG A 196 -5.40 -13.67 10.10
CA ARG A 196 -4.08 -13.74 9.47
C ARG A 196 -3.60 -15.18 9.32
N SER A 197 -3.74 -16.00 10.37
CA SER A 197 -3.34 -17.41 10.33
C SER A 197 -3.98 -18.18 9.15
N ARG A 198 -5.25 -17.89 8.82
CA ARG A 198 -5.94 -18.53 7.69
C ARG A 198 -5.50 -17.95 6.34
N LEU A 199 -5.29 -16.63 6.28
CA LEU A 199 -4.80 -15.98 5.06
C LEU A 199 -3.35 -16.34 4.71
N MET A 200 -2.62 -16.89 5.66
CA MET A 200 -1.24 -17.37 5.47
C MET A 200 -1.14 -18.87 5.13
N ASP A 201 -2.25 -19.62 5.10
CA ASP A 201 -2.23 -21.04 4.77
C ASP A 201 -1.87 -21.26 3.28
N PRO A 202 -0.66 -21.77 2.97
CA PRO A 202 -0.20 -21.91 1.58
C PRO A 202 -0.92 -23.02 0.81
N GLN A 203 -1.64 -23.93 1.50
CA GLN A 203 -2.42 -25.00 0.85
C GLN A 203 -3.78 -24.50 0.36
N LEU A 204 -4.25 -23.38 0.88
CA LEU A 204 -5.56 -22.82 0.54
C LEU A 204 -5.47 -21.47 -0.17
N VAL A 205 -4.50 -20.63 0.19
CA VAL A 205 -4.46 -19.21 -0.20
C VAL A 205 -3.32 -18.94 -1.19
N THR A 206 -3.69 -18.49 -2.38
CA THR A 206 -2.75 -17.87 -3.32
C THR A 206 -2.65 -16.39 -2.99
N ARG A 207 -1.45 -15.94 -2.59
CA ARG A 207 -1.19 -14.54 -2.25
C ARG A 207 -0.48 -13.84 -3.39
N VAL A 208 -1.00 -12.69 -3.78
CA VAL A 208 -0.44 -11.88 -4.87
C VAL A 208 -0.28 -10.45 -4.37
N ASN A 209 0.94 -9.93 -4.43
CA ASN A 209 1.25 -8.56 -4.06
C ASN A 209 1.41 -7.71 -5.33
N ILE A 210 0.60 -6.65 -5.46
CA ILE A 210 0.62 -5.72 -6.58
C ILE A 210 1.43 -4.49 -6.16
N LEU A 211 2.55 -4.28 -6.84
CA LEU A 211 3.51 -3.20 -6.54
C LEU A 211 3.24 -1.91 -7.34
N ALA A 212 2.18 -1.91 -8.16
CA ALA A 212 1.84 -0.76 -9.00
C ALA A 212 1.37 0.44 -8.16
N PRO A 213 1.64 1.68 -8.63
CA PRO A 213 1.15 2.91 -8.01
C PRO A 213 -0.36 3.08 -8.17
N ASP A 214 -0.92 4.14 -7.55
CA ASP A 214 -2.32 4.50 -7.74
C ASP A 214 -2.57 5.06 -9.14
N PHE A 215 -3.30 4.30 -9.98
CA PHE A 215 -3.67 4.72 -11.33
C PHE A 215 -4.86 5.69 -11.40
N ARG A 216 -5.61 5.86 -10.32
CA ARG A 216 -6.74 6.82 -10.25
C ARG A 216 -6.23 8.26 -10.13
N ASN A 217 -5.06 8.42 -9.51
CA ASN A 217 -4.36 9.68 -9.35
C ASN A 217 -2.90 9.52 -9.81
N PRO A 218 -2.65 9.41 -11.12
CA PRO A 218 -1.28 9.35 -11.64
C PRO A 218 -0.47 10.61 -11.34
N THR A 219 -1.13 11.66 -10.85
CA THR A 219 -0.57 12.92 -10.35
C THR A 219 -0.49 13.00 -8.81
N GLU A 220 -0.95 12.01 -8.04
CA GLU A 220 -0.41 11.83 -6.70
C GLU A 220 1.01 11.30 -6.87
N ASP A 221 1.80 12.24 -7.37
CA ASP A 221 3.23 12.21 -7.44
C ASP A 221 3.70 11.78 -6.05
N THR A 222 4.39 10.65 -5.99
CA THR A 222 5.14 10.26 -4.79
C THR A 222 6.17 11.34 -4.45
N GLY A 223 6.21 12.43 -5.21
CA GLY A 223 7.23 13.47 -5.18
C GLY A 223 8.57 13.00 -5.76
N LEU A 224 8.66 11.74 -6.18
CA LEU A 224 9.89 11.11 -6.63
C LEU A 224 10.21 11.35 -8.12
N GLY A 225 9.29 11.90 -8.91
CA GLY A 225 9.42 11.94 -10.38
C GLY A 225 10.79 12.37 -10.91
N VAL A 226 11.39 13.39 -10.32
CA VAL A 226 12.73 13.88 -10.69
C VAL A 226 13.84 13.03 -10.05
N PHE A 227 13.54 12.30 -8.97
CA PHE A 227 14.50 11.54 -8.16
C PHE A 227 14.45 10.03 -8.37
N ASN A 228 13.75 9.55 -9.40
CA ASN A 228 13.62 8.10 -9.68
C ASN A 228 14.97 7.40 -9.92
N GLU A 229 15.98 8.13 -10.41
CA GLU A 229 17.34 7.61 -10.63
C GLU A 229 18.18 7.59 -9.35
N CYS A 230 17.72 8.25 -8.27
CA CYS A 230 18.44 8.29 -7.00
C CYS A 230 18.21 6.99 -6.22
N THR A 231 19.07 6.01 -6.44
CA THR A 231 19.00 4.70 -5.77
C THR A 231 20.26 4.45 -4.93
N PHE A 232 20.21 3.43 -4.07
CA PHE A 232 21.41 3.00 -3.34
C PHE A 232 22.51 2.46 -4.23
N ALA A 233 22.18 2.03 -5.46
CA ALA A 233 23.15 1.53 -6.43
C ALA A 233 23.87 2.67 -7.17
N THR A 234 23.18 3.80 -7.37
CA THR A 234 23.74 4.98 -8.06
C THR A 234 24.41 5.95 -7.10
N PHE A 235 24.38 5.68 -5.78
CA PHE A 235 25.03 6.53 -4.79
C PHE A 235 26.54 6.31 -4.77
N ASP A 236 27.32 7.36 -5.07
CA ASP A 236 28.78 7.31 -5.09
C ASP A 236 29.39 7.72 -3.73
N LEU A 237 30.25 6.87 -3.18
CA LEU A 237 30.97 7.11 -1.92
C LEU A 237 32.21 8.00 -2.10
N ARG A 238 32.53 8.43 -3.33
CA ARG A 238 33.63 9.36 -3.66
C ARG A 238 35.01 8.89 -3.17
N LYS A 239 35.23 7.57 -3.04
CA LYS A 239 36.46 6.99 -2.52
C LYS A 239 37.71 7.34 -3.37
N ASN A 240 37.49 7.65 -4.65
CA ASN A 240 38.54 7.95 -5.61
C ASN A 240 38.88 9.45 -5.73
N GLU A 241 38.22 10.31 -4.98
CA GLU A 241 38.37 11.77 -5.07
C GLU A 241 39.42 12.33 -4.11
N GLY A 242 40.07 11.48 -3.30
CA GLY A 242 41.10 11.91 -2.34
C GLY A 242 40.57 12.75 -1.18
N LEU A 243 39.32 12.55 -0.81
CA LEU A 243 38.72 13.19 0.36
C LEU A 243 39.36 12.70 1.67
N PRO A 244 39.34 13.52 2.73
CA PRO A 244 39.77 13.10 4.07
C PRO A 244 39.01 11.85 4.53
N ALA A 245 39.68 10.95 5.24
CA ALA A 245 39.11 9.69 5.69
C ALA A 245 37.83 9.91 6.56
N GLU A 246 37.82 10.96 7.36
CA GLU A 246 36.68 11.32 8.21
C GLU A 246 35.45 11.70 7.38
N GLU A 247 35.64 12.42 6.28
CA GLU A 247 34.55 12.81 5.37
C GLU A 247 33.96 11.58 4.67
N VAL A 248 34.82 10.70 4.11
CA VAL A 248 34.36 9.43 3.51
C VAL A 248 33.63 8.55 4.54
N GLN A 249 34.16 8.48 5.76
CA GLN A 249 33.51 7.71 6.85
C GLN A 249 32.14 8.28 7.22
N SER A 250 31.96 9.62 7.20
CA SER A 250 30.66 10.24 7.45
C SER A 250 29.62 9.81 6.40
N LEU A 251 30.05 9.77 5.13
CA LEU A 251 29.21 9.34 4.02
C LEU A 251 28.85 7.85 4.09
N GLU A 252 29.83 6.99 4.45
CA GLU A 252 29.59 5.56 4.64
C GLU A 252 28.61 5.28 5.78
N LYS A 253 28.75 6.01 6.90
CA LYS A 253 27.82 5.90 8.04
C LYS A 253 26.40 6.30 7.64
N ALA A 254 26.25 7.41 6.90
CA ALA A 254 24.95 7.88 6.43
C ALA A 254 24.30 6.88 5.44
N LEU A 255 25.09 6.36 4.48
CA LEU A 255 24.60 5.33 3.55
C LEU A 255 24.15 4.06 4.27
N LYS A 256 24.94 3.57 5.24
CA LYS A 256 24.60 2.38 6.02
C LYS A 256 23.32 2.61 6.83
N ALA A 257 23.17 3.78 7.43
CA ALA A 257 21.98 4.15 8.19
C ALA A 257 20.73 4.24 7.27
N ALA A 258 20.89 4.85 6.09
CA ALA A 258 19.82 4.96 5.12
C ALA A 258 19.34 3.58 4.60
N ARG A 259 20.28 2.65 4.33
CA ARG A 259 19.93 1.27 3.95
C ARG A 259 19.19 0.52 5.06
N LEU A 260 19.70 0.59 6.30
CA LEU A 260 19.07 -0.05 7.43
C LEU A 260 17.64 0.51 7.69
N PHE A 261 17.49 1.84 7.57
CA PHE A 261 16.18 2.47 7.69
C PHE A 261 15.25 2.07 6.53
N ALA A 262 15.75 1.93 5.32
CA ALA A 262 14.96 1.46 4.18
C ALA A 262 14.48 0.00 4.35
N GLU A 263 15.28 -0.86 4.96
CA GLU A 263 14.92 -2.24 5.26
C GLU A 263 13.88 -2.33 6.41
N GLN A 264 14.09 -1.52 7.47
CA GLN A 264 13.23 -1.49 8.67
C GLN A 264 12.95 -0.03 9.05
N PRO A 265 11.93 0.60 8.48
CA PRO A 265 11.59 2.00 8.78
C PRO A 265 10.95 2.13 10.15
N GLU A 266 11.77 2.38 11.15
CA GLU A 266 11.36 2.64 12.52
C GLU A 266 11.89 3.97 13.02
N GLY A 267 11.02 4.77 13.63
CA GLY A 267 11.38 6.09 14.14
C GLY A 267 11.73 7.08 13.05
N TRP A 268 12.64 7.99 13.34
CA TRP A 268 13.03 9.06 12.45
C TRP A 268 14.51 8.96 12.05
N LEU A 269 14.82 9.32 10.80
CA LEU A 269 16.16 9.46 10.28
C LEU A 269 16.40 10.91 9.86
N LEU A 270 17.36 11.59 10.49
CA LEU A 270 17.75 12.94 10.14
C LEU A 270 19.11 12.94 9.45
N LEU A 271 19.15 13.46 8.24
CA LEU A 271 20.36 13.66 7.45
C LEU A 271 20.72 15.15 7.41
N LEU A 272 21.86 15.48 7.97
CA LEU A 272 22.38 16.84 8.10
C LEU A 272 23.63 17.01 7.22
N GLY A 273 23.87 18.21 6.70
CA GLY A 273 25.09 18.51 5.95
C GLY A 273 24.93 19.64 4.94
N GLY A 274 26.00 20.07 4.33
CA GLY A 274 26.01 21.15 3.33
C GLY A 274 25.20 20.86 2.07
N TYR A 275 25.04 21.88 1.24
CA TYR A 275 24.37 21.72 -0.06
C TYR A 275 25.15 20.74 -0.96
N GLY A 276 24.40 19.87 -1.68
CA GLY A 276 24.97 18.94 -2.65
C GLY A 276 25.82 17.81 -2.06
N CYS A 277 25.81 17.56 -0.73
CA CYS A 277 26.59 16.47 -0.11
C CYS A 277 25.91 15.08 -0.21
N GLY A 278 24.73 14.96 -0.85
CA GLY A 278 24.05 13.69 -1.11
C GLY A 278 22.87 13.35 -0.20
N LYS A 279 22.39 14.26 0.67
CA LYS A 279 21.24 14.04 1.56
C LYS A 279 19.97 13.65 0.81
N THR A 280 19.57 14.48 -0.17
CA THR A 280 18.41 14.26 -1.04
C THR A 280 18.51 12.92 -1.78
N HIS A 281 19.71 12.58 -2.29
CA HIS A 281 19.93 11.29 -2.95
C HIS A 281 19.66 10.11 -2.00
N LEU A 282 20.18 10.12 -0.78
CA LEU A 282 19.95 9.06 0.21
C LEU A 282 18.48 9.01 0.64
N ALA A 283 17.84 10.14 0.83
CA ALA A 283 16.42 10.23 1.17
C ALA A 283 15.54 9.67 0.04
N ALA A 284 15.83 10.03 -1.21
CA ALA A 284 15.16 9.49 -2.39
C ALA A 284 15.44 8.00 -2.59
N ALA A 285 16.66 7.53 -2.31
CA ALA A 285 17.00 6.11 -2.38
C ALA A 285 16.20 5.25 -1.38
N ILE A 286 15.94 5.78 -0.18
CA ILE A 286 15.02 5.14 0.79
C ILE A 286 13.61 5.07 0.21
N ALA A 287 13.12 6.17 -0.34
CA ALA A 287 11.78 6.25 -0.91
C ALA A 287 11.60 5.30 -2.10
N ASN A 288 12.55 5.30 -3.05
CA ASN A 288 12.54 4.40 -4.20
C ASN A 288 12.55 2.93 -3.77
N TYR A 289 13.43 2.57 -2.84
CA TYR A 289 13.51 1.20 -2.31
C TYR A 289 12.20 0.73 -1.70
N ARG A 290 11.54 1.56 -0.89
CA ARG A 290 10.26 1.21 -0.25
C ARG A 290 9.09 1.22 -1.24
N SER A 291 9.07 2.16 -2.18
CA SER A 291 8.08 2.22 -3.25
C SER A 291 8.16 1.00 -4.18
N GLU A 292 9.37 0.53 -4.51
CA GLU A 292 9.58 -0.72 -5.26
C GLU A 292 9.04 -1.95 -4.54
N LEU A 293 9.00 -1.93 -3.20
CA LEU A 293 8.39 -2.98 -2.39
C LEU A 293 6.87 -2.82 -2.21
N GLY A 294 6.25 -1.82 -2.84
CA GLY A 294 4.80 -1.56 -2.78
C GLY A 294 4.32 -0.91 -1.49
N PHE A 295 5.20 -0.27 -0.74
CA PHE A 295 4.80 0.47 0.46
C PHE A 295 4.34 1.88 0.10
N ASP A 296 3.38 2.38 0.90
CA ASP A 296 2.91 3.77 0.82
C ASP A 296 4.01 4.72 1.33
N VAL A 297 4.67 5.37 0.38
CA VAL A 297 5.78 6.31 0.62
C VAL A 297 5.43 7.65 0.00
N ARG A 298 5.69 8.72 0.73
CA ARG A 298 5.55 10.07 0.25
C ARG A 298 6.86 10.84 0.41
N PHE A 299 7.32 11.41 -0.69
CA PHE A 299 8.51 12.28 -0.76
C PHE A 299 8.04 13.70 -1.06
N ASP A 300 8.21 14.60 -0.12
CA ASP A 300 7.86 16.01 -0.29
C ASP A 300 9.08 16.89 -0.04
N VAL A 301 9.40 17.77 -0.98
CA VAL A 301 10.30 18.90 -0.76
C VAL A 301 9.53 19.93 0.05
N VAL A 302 10.03 20.29 1.24
CA VAL A 302 9.25 21.09 2.20
C VAL A 302 8.73 22.41 1.65
N PRO A 303 9.51 23.23 0.92
CA PRO A 303 8.98 24.41 0.24
C PRO A 303 7.79 24.12 -0.66
N ASP A 304 7.89 23.13 -1.54
CA ASP A 304 6.85 22.76 -2.50
C ASP A 304 5.59 22.24 -1.80
N LEU A 305 5.75 21.42 -0.76
CA LEU A 305 4.66 20.96 0.10
C LEU A 305 3.86 22.13 0.67
N LEU A 306 4.57 23.14 1.20
CA LEU A 306 3.93 24.31 1.80
C LEU A 306 3.22 25.18 0.76
N ASP A 307 3.78 25.33 -0.43
CA ASP A 307 3.16 26.07 -1.52
C ASP A 307 1.93 25.33 -2.08
N HIS A 308 1.99 24.02 -2.20
CA HIS A 308 0.83 23.20 -2.56
C HIS A 308 -0.29 23.31 -1.50
N LEU A 309 0.06 23.29 -0.20
CA LEU A 309 -0.92 23.49 0.86
C LEU A 309 -1.53 24.90 0.84
N ARG A 310 -0.77 25.93 0.47
CA ARG A 310 -1.29 27.30 0.29
C ARG A 310 -2.22 27.40 -0.92
N ALA A 311 -1.89 26.75 -2.03
CA ALA A 311 -2.70 26.76 -3.25
C ALA A 311 -4.11 26.20 -3.04
N THR A 312 -4.33 25.32 -2.04
CA THR A 312 -5.66 24.80 -1.71
C THR A 312 -6.63 25.83 -1.10
N PHE A 313 -6.14 27.02 -0.72
CA PHE A 313 -7.01 28.13 -0.29
C PHE A 313 -7.71 28.86 -1.45
N SER A 314 -7.32 28.59 -2.70
CA SER A 314 -7.91 29.27 -3.86
C SER A 314 -9.34 28.79 -4.11
N PRO A 315 -10.30 29.71 -4.41
CA PRO A 315 -11.65 29.32 -4.80
C PRO A 315 -11.61 28.49 -6.08
N GLY A 316 -12.07 27.24 -6.03
CA GLY A 316 -12.06 26.30 -7.16
C GLY A 316 -11.12 25.09 -7.02
N SER A 317 -10.40 24.96 -5.92
CA SER A 317 -9.61 23.76 -5.62
C SER A 317 -10.54 22.55 -5.44
N THR A 318 -10.29 21.46 -6.19
CA THR A 318 -11.05 20.21 -6.12
C THR A 318 -10.70 19.36 -4.90
N ILE A 319 -9.57 19.65 -4.23
CA ILE A 319 -9.10 18.93 -3.04
C ILE A 319 -9.05 19.93 -1.87
N SER A 320 -9.71 19.59 -0.76
CA SER A 320 -9.63 20.43 0.45
C SER A 320 -8.24 20.35 1.09
N LEU A 321 -7.80 21.48 1.66
CA LEU A 321 -6.56 21.57 2.45
C LEU A 321 -6.45 20.44 3.48
N ASP A 322 -7.56 20.19 4.18
CA ASP A 322 -7.59 19.22 5.27
C ASP A 322 -7.32 17.79 4.76
N ARG A 323 -7.89 17.42 3.62
CA ARG A 323 -7.67 16.08 3.04
C ARG A 323 -6.23 15.87 2.61
N ARG A 324 -5.62 16.86 1.93
CA ARG A 324 -4.22 16.76 1.48
C ARG A 324 -3.25 16.76 2.67
N PHE A 325 -3.50 17.61 3.64
CA PHE A 325 -2.68 17.64 4.86
C PHE A 325 -2.80 16.34 5.67
N GLU A 326 -4.00 15.76 5.75
CA GLU A 326 -4.20 14.44 6.37
C GLU A 326 -3.41 13.34 5.65
N GLN A 327 -3.41 13.30 4.34
CA GLN A 327 -2.63 12.33 3.56
C GLN A 327 -1.13 12.41 3.90
N VAL A 328 -0.56 13.61 3.92
CA VAL A 328 0.86 13.81 4.30
C VAL A 328 1.12 13.39 5.74
N ARG A 329 0.20 13.72 6.64
CA ARG A 329 0.34 13.49 8.07
C ARG A 329 0.29 12.01 8.43
N THR A 330 -0.55 11.23 7.73
CA THR A 330 -0.87 9.83 8.04
C THR A 330 -0.15 8.81 7.18
N CYS A 331 0.52 9.20 6.08
CA CYS A 331 1.23 8.25 5.22
C CYS A 331 2.24 7.41 6.03
N ARG A 332 2.45 6.16 5.60
CA ARG A 332 3.27 5.20 6.35
C ARG A 332 4.73 5.60 6.47
N LEU A 333 5.32 6.06 5.39
CA LEU A 333 6.67 6.63 5.35
C LEU A 333 6.62 8.00 4.71
N LEU A 334 7.07 9.02 5.43
CA LEU A 334 7.22 10.38 4.94
C LEU A 334 8.69 10.75 4.81
N ILE A 335 9.06 11.30 3.66
CA ILE A 335 10.33 11.96 3.46
C ILE A 335 10.06 13.47 3.33
N LEU A 336 10.70 14.26 4.19
CA LEU A 336 10.69 15.72 4.17
C LEU A 336 12.07 16.20 3.76
N ASP A 337 12.22 16.57 2.50
CA ASP A 337 13.48 17.06 1.96
C ASP A 337 13.60 18.58 2.08
N ASP A 338 14.81 19.07 2.34
CA ASP A 338 15.17 20.49 2.47
C ASP A 338 14.35 21.26 3.52
N LEU A 339 14.21 20.69 4.73
CA LEU A 339 13.65 21.41 5.86
C LEU A 339 14.55 22.58 6.25
N GLY A 340 13.97 23.77 6.44
CA GLY A 340 14.69 24.99 6.89
C GLY A 340 14.90 26.03 5.78
N THR A 341 14.81 25.65 4.51
CA THR A 341 15.04 26.55 3.36
C THR A 341 13.87 27.51 3.08
N GLN A 342 12.70 27.25 3.69
CA GLN A 342 11.47 28.04 3.49
C GLN A 342 11.35 29.23 4.44
N SER A 343 10.64 30.29 4.01
CA SER A 343 10.28 31.43 4.88
C SER A 343 9.39 30.96 6.03
N MET A 344 9.83 31.12 7.27
CA MET A 344 9.15 30.69 8.49
C MET A 344 8.02 31.64 8.93
N THR A 345 6.93 31.72 8.14
CA THR A 345 5.73 32.45 8.54
C THR A 345 5.02 31.78 9.73
N PRO A 346 4.18 32.48 10.51
CA PRO A 346 3.42 31.85 11.60
C PRO A 346 2.59 30.64 11.15
N TRP A 347 1.99 30.69 9.96
CA TRP A 347 1.22 29.61 9.36
C TRP A 347 2.12 28.40 9.05
N VAL A 348 3.28 28.61 8.45
CA VAL A 348 4.26 27.54 8.17
C VAL A 348 4.70 26.84 9.45
N ARG A 349 5.05 27.62 10.48
CA ARG A 349 5.44 27.07 11.79
C ARG A 349 4.35 26.20 12.39
N GLU A 350 3.11 26.64 12.30
CA GLU A 350 1.97 25.92 12.85
C GLU A 350 1.72 24.61 12.07
N LYS A 351 1.75 24.63 10.74
CA LYS A 351 1.54 23.44 9.90
C LYS A 351 2.65 22.41 10.08
N LEU A 352 3.91 22.82 10.07
CA LEU A 352 5.03 21.93 10.35
C LEU A 352 4.95 21.37 11.78
N TYR A 353 4.59 22.19 12.76
CA TYR A 353 4.41 21.71 14.12
C TYR A 353 3.30 20.65 14.22
N GLN A 354 2.14 20.86 13.59
CA GLN A 354 1.05 19.90 13.55
C GLN A 354 1.48 18.56 12.91
N LEU A 355 2.21 18.64 11.79
CA LEU A 355 2.74 17.47 11.09
C LEU A 355 3.72 16.67 11.95
N PHE A 356 4.75 17.35 12.49
CA PHE A 356 5.76 16.73 13.33
C PHE A 356 5.17 16.15 14.62
N ASN A 357 4.26 16.91 15.26
CA ASN A 357 3.61 16.48 16.50
C ASN A 357 2.78 15.22 16.31
N TYR A 358 2.01 15.16 15.23
CA TYR A 358 1.22 13.97 14.91
C TYR A 358 2.12 12.75 14.69
N ARG A 359 3.12 12.86 13.80
CA ARG A 359 4.00 11.75 13.46
C ARG A 359 4.86 11.31 14.63
N TYR A 360 5.28 12.24 15.49
CA TYR A 360 5.99 11.95 16.73
C TYR A 360 5.14 11.11 17.70
N ASN A 361 3.90 11.55 17.94
CA ASN A 361 3.00 10.86 18.88
C ASN A 361 2.60 9.47 18.40
N HIS A 362 2.45 9.29 17.08
CA HIS A 362 2.09 8.01 16.46
C HIS A 362 3.32 7.17 16.06
N LYS A 363 4.54 7.67 16.36
CA LYS A 363 5.82 7.01 16.00
C LYS A 363 5.92 6.63 14.53
N LEU A 364 5.34 7.44 13.64
CA LEU A 364 5.34 7.17 12.21
C LEU A 364 6.72 7.40 11.61
N PRO A 365 7.26 6.45 10.82
CA PRO A 365 8.56 6.53 10.17
C PRO A 365 8.71 7.79 9.34
N THR A 366 9.76 8.58 9.59
CA THR A 366 9.99 9.86 8.91
C THR A 366 11.47 10.06 8.61
N VAL A 367 11.78 10.41 7.36
CA VAL A 367 13.13 10.86 6.95
C VAL A 367 13.09 12.36 6.77
N ILE A 368 14.10 13.03 7.30
CA ILE A 368 14.21 14.50 7.23
C ILE A 368 15.60 14.82 6.71
N THR A 369 15.70 15.73 5.74
CA THR A 369 16.96 16.32 5.36
C THR A 369 16.97 17.82 5.66
N THR A 370 18.10 18.34 6.08
CA THR A 370 18.29 19.78 6.32
C THR A 370 19.73 20.21 6.09
N THR A 371 19.88 21.45 5.64
CA THR A 371 21.18 22.15 5.56
C THR A 371 21.42 23.04 6.78
N ASP A 372 20.34 23.40 7.48
CA ASP A 372 20.38 24.31 8.61
C ASP A 372 21.05 23.66 9.82
N ALA A 373 21.74 24.46 10.58
CA ALA A 373 22.15 24.07 11.91
C ALA A 373 20.90 23.83 12.78
N LEU A 374 20.92 22.80 13.61
CA LEU A 374 19.77 22.45 14.45
C LEU A 374 19.30 23.62 15.34
N GLU A 375 20.21 24.56 15.67
CA GLU A 375 19.94 25.75 16.44
C GLU A 375 19.04 26.75 15.71
N GLU A 376 19.03 26.75 14.38
CA GLU A 376 18.25 27.64 13.53
C GLU A 376 16.82 27.13 13.30
N ILE A 377 16.57 25.85 13.57
CA ILE A 377 15.25 25.23 13.44
C ILE A 377 14.34 25.62 14.61
N ASP A 378 13.03 25.81 14.34
CA ASP A 378 12.03 26.10 15.38
C ASP A 378 12.21 25.18 16.59
N PRO A 379 12.30 25.72 17.82
CA PRO A 379 12.60 24.92 19.04
C PRO A 379 11.65 23.77 19.27
N ARG A 380 10.38 23.89 18.87
CA ARG A 380 9.37 22.82 19.02
C ARG A 380 9.63 21.65 18.08
N LEU A 381 10.11 21.90 16.85
CA LEU A 381 10.52 20.86 15.89
C LEU A 381 11.83 20.25 16.33
N ARG A 382 12.82 21.07 16.66
CA ARG A 382 14.14 20.66 17.12
C ARG A 382 14.06 19.69 18.31
N SER A 383 13.21 19.99 19.31
CA SER A 383 13.04 19.11 20.48
C SER A 383 12.68 17.67 20.10
N ARG A 384 11.87 17.47 19.07
CA ARG A 384 11.49 16.14 18.58
C ARG A 384 12.59 15.49 17.74
N MET A 385 13.28 16.27 16.92
CA MET A 385 14.38 15.81 16.10
C MET A 385 15.61 15.38 16.92
N MET A 386 15.72 15.89 18.14
CA MET A 386 16.80 15.54 19.07
C MET A 386 16.43 14.46 20.09
N ASP A 387 15.22 13.92 20.07
CA ASP A 387 14.86 12.79 20.91
C ASP A 387 15.52 11.49 20.40
N LEU A 388 16.62 11.11 21.00
CA LEU A 388 17.42 9.94 20.60
C LEU A 388 16.66 8.60 20.68
N ARG A 389 15.52 8.56 21.38
CA ARG A 389 14.66 7.36 21.43
C ARG A 389 13.90 7.15 20.13
N LEU A 390 13.67 8.23 19.37
CA LEU A 390 12.90 8.23 18.12
C LEU A 390 13.74 8.58 16.90
N CYS A 391 14.63 9.56 17.00
CA CYS A 391 15.37 10.14 15.88
C CYS A 391 16.85 9.79 15.92
N LYS A 392 17.37 9.25 14.80
CA LYS A 392 18.80 9.00 14.59
C LYS A 392 19.36 10.06 13.65
N ASN A 393 20.40 10.80 14.09
CA ASN A 393 20.97 11.93 13.37
C ASN A 393 22.30 11.55 12.76
N TYR A 394 22.48 11.87 11.47
CA TYR A 394 23.72 11.62 10.74
C TYR A 394 24.17 12.89 10.02
N TRP A 395 25.41 13.30 10.33
CA TRP A 395 26.08 14.41 9.66
C TRP A 395 26.89 13.91 8.47
N ILE A 396 26.68 14.53 7.30
CA ILE A 396 27.42 14.25 6.06
C ILE A 396 28.38 15.43 5.84
N GLY A 397 29.64 15.21 6.14
CA GLY A 397 30.68 16.25 6.15
C GLY A 397 31.47 16.39 4.83
N VAL A 398 30.94 15.88 3.71
CA VAL A 398 31.63 15.97 2.41
C VAL A 398 31.28 17.25 1.66
N PRO A 399 32.19 17.78 0.81
CA PRO A 399 31.89 18.91 -0.08
C PRO A 399 30.83 18.52 -1.13
N SER A 400 30.22 19.55 -1.76
CA SER A 400 29.20 19.34 -2.80
C SER A 400 29.73 18.47 -3.96
N TYR A 401 28.89 17.52 -4.44
CA TYR A 401 29.16 16.75 -5.67
C TYR A 401 29.21 17.66 -6.90
N THR A 402 28.46 18.74 -6.92
CA THR A 402 28.34 19.65 -8.09
C THR A 402 29.38 20.76 -8.13
N GLY A 403 30.11 20.97 -7.04
CA GLY A 403 31.02 22.10 -6.89
C GLY A 403 32.52 21.75 -6.70
N ALA A 404 32.90 20.49 -6.67
CA ALA A 404 34.33 20.11 -6.49
C ALA A 404 35.08 20.29 -7.80
N PRO A 405 36.12 21.17 -7.87
CA PRO A 405 36.99 21.18 -9.03
C PRO A 405 37.69 19.81 -9.12
N ARG A 406 37.58 19.15 -10.28
CA ARG A 406 38.39 17.96 -10.58
C ARG A 406 39.84 18.35 -10.37
N ARG A 407 40.48 17.88 -9.31
CA ARG A 407 41.94 18.00 -9.15
C ARG A 407 42.55 17.19 -10.27
N GLN A 408 42.99 17.92 -11.31
CA GLN A 408 43.91 17.35 -12.31
C GLN A 408 45.09 16.76 -11.56
N SER A 409 45.29 15.47 -11.65
CA SER A 409 46.50 14.79 -11.21
C SER A 409 47.67 15.49 -11.89
N ARG A 410 48.50 16.25 -11.14
CA ARG A 410 49.79 16.73 -11.62
C ARG A 410 50.66 15.50 -11.90
N MET A 411 50.62 15.07 -13.14
CA MET A 411 51.64 14.20 -13.71
C MET A 411 52.98 14.96 -13.65
N GLY A 412 53.84 14.53 -12.73
CA GLY A 412 55.16 15.13 -12.55
C GLY A 412 56.00 15.03 -13.82
N SER A 413 56.30 16.18 -14.43
CA SER A 413 57.33 16.29 -15.45
C SER A 413 58.69 16.06 -14.80
N ARG A 414 59.17 14.83 -14.87
CA ARG A 414 60.61 14.54 -14.64
C ARG A 414 61.46 15.24 -15.73
N LYS A 415 62.01 16.38 -15.38
CA LYS A 415 63.14 16.96 -16.18
C LYS A 415 64.24 15.97 -16.21
N ARG A 416 64.56 15.38 -17.39
CA ARG A 416 65.83 14.77 -17.70
C ARG A 416 66.86 15.90 -17.71
N LYS A 417 67.85 15.88 -16.79
CA LYS A 417 69.11 16.58 -16.91
C LYS A 417 69.97 15.72 -17.80
N THR A 418 70.33 16.24 -19.00
CA THR A 418 71.47 15.85 -19.78
C THR A 418 72.63 16.73 -19.35
N GLY A 419 73.64 16.16 -18.80
CA GLY A 419 75.01 16.67 -18.78
C GLY A 419 75.87 15.80 -19.66
#